data_e2a76bc646c8070e9bd068b6d4513409
#
_entry.id   e2a76bc646c8070e9bd068b6d4513409
#
_cell.length_a   1.000
_cell.length_b   1.000
_cell.length_c   1.000
_cell.angle_alpha   90.00
_cell.angle_beta   90.00
_cell.angle_gamma   90.00
#
_symmetry.space_group_name_H-M   'P 1'
#
loop_
_entity.id
_entity.type
_entity.pdbx_description
1 polymer ?
#
loop_
_entity_poly.entity_id
_entity_poly.type
_entity_poly.pdbx_seq_one_letter_code
_entity_poly.pdbx_strand_id
1 'polypeptide(L)'
;MELNEQYIEQHILSALKEDVGEGDYSSLACIPSTERGKAKLVAKQACVVCGMDIACKVFELTDKDIVFTPLMKDGQNAEKGDVLFRVEGSAASILTAERTALNYMQRLSGIASTTAEYVNLIKGTSTRLLDTRKTTPCMRLLEKYAVKTGGGINHRIGLYDMIMLKDNHIDFAGGIENAIDKTLHYLKENHLELKIEIEVRDLDELRRVLAHGGVNRIMLDNFSVEDTRKAVELIAQRYETESSGGITAENILSYARCGVDYISVGALTHHIKSIDLSLLTDE
;
A
#
# COMPACT_ATOMS: atom_id res chain seq x y z
N MET A 1 1.99 0.64 11.35
CA MET A 1 0.62 0.07 11.31
C MET A 1 0.78 -1.42 11.44
N GLU A 2 0.21 -2.01 12.45
CA GLU A 2 0.06 -3.47 12.54
C GLU A 2 -1.29 -3.85 11.95
N LEU A 3 -1.31 -4.90 11.13
CA LEU A 3 -2.56 -5.44 10.61
C LEU A 3 -3.32 -6.05 11.78
N ASN A 4 -4.54 -5.58 12.03
CA ASN A 4 -5.42 -6.14 13.06
C ASN A 4 -5.85 -7.54 12.62
N GLU A 5 -5.60 -8.55 13.44
CA GLU A 5 -5.90 -9.96 13.16
C GLU A 5 -7.39 -10.17 12.84
N GLN A 6 -8.28 -9.57 13.60
CA GLN A 6 -9.72 -9.65 13.36
C GLN A 6 -10.13 -9.09 11.98
N TYR A 7 -9.50 -7.97 11.56
CA TYR A 7 -9.75 -7.40 10.24
C TYR A 7 -9.30 -8.36 9.13
N ILE A 8 -8.11 -8.96 9.26
CA ILE A 8 -7.56 -9.91 8.29
C ILE A 8 -8.49 -11.12 8.17
N GLU A 9 -8.88 -11.69 9.31
CA GLU A 9 -9.76 -12.86 9.34
C GLU A 9 -11.09 -12.60 8.65
N GLN A 10 -11.78 -11.51 8.99
CA GLN A 10 -13.04 -11.14 8.36
C GLN A 10 -12.90 -10.89 6.85
N HIS A 11 -11.79 -10.27 6.44
CA HIS A 11 -11.51 -10.01 5.03
C HIS A 11 -11.30 -11.32 4.25
N ILE A 12 -10.52 -12.26 4.81
CA ILE A 12 -10.26 -13.57 4.20
C ILE A 12 -11.54 -14.41 4.15
N LEU A 13 -12.33 -14.45 5.24
CA LEU A 13 -13.61 -15.17 5.25
C LEU A 13 -14.58 -14.65 4.17
N SER A 14 -14.58 -13.33 3.92
CA SER A 14 -15.39 -12.75 2.85
C SER A 14 -14.90 -13.18 1.47
N ALA A 15 -13.57 -13.22 1.26
CA ALA A 15 -12.96 -13.66 0.01
C ALA A 15 -13.18 -15.16 -0.24
N LEU A 16 -13.01 -16.00 0.79
CA LEU A 16 -13.32 -17.44 0.69
C LEU A 16 -14.79 -17.69 0.40
N LYS A 17 -15.69 -16.93 1.02
CA LYS A 17 -17.12 -17.03 0.74
C LYS A 17 -17.47 -16.65 -0.70
N GLU A 18 -16.79 -15.65 -1.27
CA GLU A 18 -16.96 -15.25 -2.68
C GLU A 18 -16.52 -16.35 -3.64
N ASP A 19 -15.38 -17.00 -3.37
CA ASP A 19 -14.74 -17.96 -4.26
C ASP A 19 -15.36 -19.37 -4.14
N VAL A 20 -15.63 -19.81 -2.92
CA VAL A 20 -16.11 -21.18 -2.65
C VAL A 20 -17.63 -21.29 -2.70
N GLY A 21 -18.36 -20.24 -2.27
CA GLY A 21 -19.82 -20.27 -2.21
C GLY A 21 -20.35 -21.44 -1.39
N GLU A 22 -21.10 -22.35 -2.03
CA GLU A 22 -21.65 -23.55 -1.41
C GLU A 22 -20.72 -24.80 -1.53
N GLY A 23 -19.60 -24.71 -2.22
CA GLY A 23 -18.60 -25.77 -2.29
C GLY A 23 -17.72 -25.74 -3.54
N ASP A 24 -16.51 -26.26 -3.42
CA ASP A 24 -15.61 -26.53 -4.53
C ASP A 24 -16.03 -27.84 -5.22
N TYR A 25 -16.95 -27.73 -6.20
CA TYR A 25 -17.50 -28.88 -6.90
C TYR A 25 -16.46 -29.67 -7.70
N SER A 26 -15.37 -29.06 -8.11
CA SER A 26 -14.29 -29.77 -8.80
C SER A 26 -13.56 -30.72 -7.86
N SER A 27 -13.15 -30.22 -6.69
CA SER A 27 -12.51 -31.04 -5.68
C SER A 27 -13.46 -32.09 -5.12
N LEU A 28 -14.71 -31.73 -4.83
CA LEU A 28 -15.74 -32.66 -4.35
C LEU A 28 -16.02 -33.81 -5.33
N ALA A 29 -15.94 -33.55 -6.63
CA ALA A 29 -16.24 -34.54 -7.66
C ALA A 29 -15.10 -35.55 -7.92
N CYS A 30 -13.84 -35.13 -7.76
CA CYS A 30 -12.69 -35.96 -8.21
C CYS A 30 -11.66 -36.30 -7.14
N ILE A 31 -11.68 -35.63 -5.96
CA ILE A 31 -10.72 -35.87 -4.90
C ILE A 31 -11.39 -36.67 -3.77
N PRO A 32 -10.91 -37.89 -3.46
CA PRO A 32 -11.41 -38.63 -2.31
C PRO A 32 -11.22 -37.83 -1.01
N SER A 33 -12.20 -37.85 -0.11
CA SER A 33 -12.15 -37.10 1.17
C SER A 33 -10.98 -37.52 2.08
N THR A 34 -10.41 -38.72 1.86
CA THR A 34 -9.26 -39.23 2.58
C THR A 34 -7.93 -38.89 1.93
N GLU A 35 -7.95 -38.30 0.73
CA GLU A 35 -6.73 -37.99 -0.01
C GLU A 35 -5.97 -36.84 0.66
N ARG A 36 -4.68 -37.08 0.89
CA ARG A 36 -3.75 -36.08 1.41
C ARG A 36 -2.74 -35.70 0.33
N GLY A 37 -2.36 -34.44 0.33
CA GLY A 37 -1.41 -33.93 -0.65
C GLY A 37 -0.40 -32.98 -0.01
N LYS A 38 0.64 -32.73 -0.80
CA LYS A 38 1.64 -31.69 -0.53
C LYS A 38 1.73 -30.77 -1.71
N ALA A 39 1.91 -29.50 -1.42
CA ALA A 39 2.12 -28.50 -2.47
C ALA A 39 3.15 -27.47 -2.02
N LYS A 40 3.78 -26.80 -3.00
CA LYS A 40 4.74 -25.72 -2.80
C LYS A 40 4.40 -24.52 -3.68
N LEU A 41 4.54 -23.33 -3.11
CA LEU A 41 4.40 -22.09 -3.87
C LEU A 41 5.75 -21.70 -4.47
N VAL A 42 5.78 -21.52 -5.80
CA VAL A 42 6.99 -21.20 -6.56
C VAL A 42 6.87 -19.86 -7.24
N ALA A 43 7.89 -19.01 -7.10
CA ALA A 43 8.01 -17.76 -7.83
C ALA A 43 8.35 -18.03 -9.31
N LYS A 44 7.58 -17.47 -10.24
CA LYS A 44 7.84 -17.57 -11.69
C LYS A 44 8.66 -16.40 -12.22
N GLN A 45 8.87 -15.40 -11.41
CA GLN A 45 9.70 -14.22 -11.67
C GLN A 45 10.31 -13.69 -10.37
N ALA A 46 11.33 -12.84 -10.46
CA ALA A 46 11.89 -12.16 -9.30
C ALA A 46 10.86 -11.21 -8.68
N CYS A 47 10.81 -11.13 -7.34
CA CYS A 47 9.89 -10.25 -6.62
C CYS A 47 10.31 -10.01 -5.17
N VAL A 48 9.72 -9.00 -4.56
CA VAL A 48 9.69 -8.86 -3.09
C VAL A 48 8.49 -9.64 -2.57
N VAL A 49 8.72 -10.63 -1.73
CA VAL A 49 7.68 -11.46 -1.12
C VAL A 49 6.82 -10.61 -0.19
N CYS A 50 5.48 -10.72 -0.32
CA CYS A 50 4.55 -10.05 0.57
C CYS A 50 3.22 -10.81 0.67
N GLY A 51 2.70 -10.95 1.89
CA GLY A 51 1.42 -11.60 2.16
C GLY A 51 1.55 -13.04 2.71
N MET A 52 2.70 -13.41 3.25
CA MET A 52 2.95 -14.76 3.78
C MET A 52 1.99 -15.13 4.91
N ASP A 53 1.83 -14.26 5.91
CA ASP A 53 0.91 -14.51 7.02
C ASP A 53 -0.55 -14.55 6.56
N ILE A 54 -0.90 -13.78 5.52
CA ILE A 54 -2.24 -13.77 4.93
C ILE A 54 -2.50 -15.10 4.22
N ALA A 55 -1.55 -15.60 3.44
CA ALA A 55 -1.65 -16.90 2.80
C ALA A 55 -1.77 -18.03 3.83
N CYS A 56 -0.94 -18.02 4.88
CA CYS A 56 -1.04 -18.94 6.00
C CYS A 56 -2.46 -18.95 6.59
N LYS A 57 -3.02 -17.77 6.85
CA LYS A 57 -4.36 -17.63 7.42
C LYS A 57 -5.47 -18.10 6.47
N VAL A 58 -5.30 -17.95 5.15
CA VAL A 58 -6.24 -18.51 4.16
C VAL A 58 -6.31 -20.04 4.29
N PHE A 59 -5.16 -20.72 4.33
CA PHE A 59 -5.11 -22.16 4.51
C PHE A 59 -5.69 -22.62 5.87
N GLU A 60 -5.32 -21.94 6.96
CA GLU A 60 -5.85 -22.21 8.31
C GLU A 60 -7.38 -22.08 8.40
N LEU A 61 -7.95 -21.02 7.79
CA LEU A 61 -9.39 -20.79 7.81
C LEU A 61 -10.15 -21.76 6.88
N THR A 62 -9.48 -22.32 5.88
CA THR A 62 -10.07 -23.34 5.00
C THR A 62 -10.08 -24.69 5.70
N ASP A 63 -8.97 -25.08 6.34
CA ASP A 63 -8.84 -26.36 7.04
C ASP A 63 -7.73 -26.26 8.10
N LYS A 64 -8.10 -26.45 9.37
CA LYS A 64 -7.18 -26.36 10.52
C LYS A 64 -6.09 -27.43 10.55
N ASP A 65 -6.30 -28.54 9.84
CA ASP A 65 -5.37 -29.66 9.80
C ASP A 65 -4.31 -29.49 8.69
N ILE A 66 -4.34 -28.39 7.93
CA ILE A 66 -3.27 -28.04 6.99
C ILE A 66 -2.04 -27.57 7.76
N VAL A 67 -0.92 -28.18 7.47
CA VAL A 67 0.40 -27.74 7.95
C VAL A 67 0.98 -26.77 6.92
N PHE A 68 1.13 -25.51 7.31
CA PHE A 68 1.75 -24.46 6.49
C PHE A 68 3.19 -24.22 6.96
N THR A 69 4.15 -24.32 6.05
CA THR A 69 5.58 -24.14 6.33
C THR A 69 6.13 -22.99 5.49
N PRO A 70 6.30 -21.77 6.05
CA PRO A 70 6.91 -20.66 5.33
C PRO A 70 8.41 -20.92 5.16
N LEU A 71 8.94 -20.68 3.96
CA LEU A 71 10.37 -20.79 3.63
C LEU A 71 11.00 -19.42 3.41
N MET A 72 10.19 -18.41 3.13
CA MET A 72 10.60 -17.02 3.01
C MET A 72 9.70 -16.14 3.88
N LYS A 73 10.15 -14.91 4.12
CA LYS A 73 9.42 -13.90 4.91
C LYS A 73 9.07 -12.69 4.03
N ASP A 74 8.04 -11.97 4.42
CA ASP A 74 7.69 -10.70 3.79
C ASP A 74 8.88 -9.74 3.81
N GLY A 75 9.11 -9.05 2.69
CA GLY A 75 10.25 -8.16 2.47
C GLY A 75 11.52 -8.83 1.92
N GLN A 76 11.59 -10.16 1.88
CA GLN A 76 12.71 -10.85 1.23
C GLN A 76 12.56 -10.84 -0.29
N ASN A 77 13.69 -10.77 -0.99
CA ASN A 77 13.74 -10.93 -2.44
C ASN A 77 13.73 -12.41 -2.81
N ALA A 78 12.79 -12.80 -3.66
CA ALA A 78 12.75 -14.12 -4.28
C ALA A 78 13.18 -14.01 -5.74
N GLU A 79 13.92 -15.01 -6.20
CA GLU A 79 14.28 -15.20 -7.60
C GLU A 79 13.31 -16.17 -8.28
N LYS A 80 13.32 -16.19 -9.60
CA LYS A 80 12.55 -17.17 -10.36
C LYS A 80 12.98 -18.60 -10.00
N GLY A 81 12.03 -19.41 -9.55
CA GLY A 81 12.23 -20.79 -9.13
C GLY A 81 12.30 -21.00 -7.62
N ASP A 82 12.41 -19.92 -6.83
CA ASP A 82 12.40 -20.04 -5.37
C ASP A 82 11.05 -20.53 -4.86
N VAL A 83 11.11 -21.37 -3.83
CA VAL A 83 9.96 -21.89 -3.11
C VAL A 83 9.67 -20.98 -1.93
N LEU A 84 8.48 -20.37 -1.91
CA LEU A 84 8.11 -19.39 -0.89
C LEU A 84 7.55 -20.06 0.37
N PHE A 85 6.71 -21.09 0.20
CA PHE A 85 6.18 -21.92 1.28
C PHE A 85 5.84 -23.33 0.81
N ARG A 86 5.58 -24.23 1.77
CA ARG A 86 4.98 -25.55 1.54
C ARG A 86 3.72 -25.70 2.37
N VAL A 87 2.79 -26.52 1.86
CA VAL A 87 1.57 -26.93 2.55
C VAL A 87 1.41 -28.44 2.46
N GLU A 88 0.89 -29.05 3.53
CA GLU A 88 0.58 -30.48 3.60
C GLU A 88 -0.77 -30.64 4.32
N GLY A 89 -1.69 -31.41 3.75
CA GLY A 89 -3.00 -31.61 4.36
C GLY A 89 -3.96 -32.37 3.46
N SER A 90 -5.27 -32.14 3.65
CA SER A 90 -6.31 -32.61 2.72
C SER A 90 -6.06 -32.03 1.33
N ALA A 91 -5.96 -32.89 0.30
CA ALA A 91 -5.74 -32.44 -1.06
C ALA A 91 -6.87 -31.53 -1.55
N ALA A 92 -8.12 -31.82 -1.20
CA ALA A 92 -9.27 -30.99 -1.53
C ALA A 92 -9.18 -29.61 -0.86
N SER A 93 -8.84 -29.55 0.43
CA SER A 93 -8.70 -28.29 1.17
C SER A 93 -7.58 -27.41 0.62
N ILE A 94 -6.43 -28.04 0.22
CA ILE A 94 -5.32 -27.31 -0.42
C ILE A 94 -5.78 -26.66 -1.73
N LEU A 95 -6.48 -27.38 -2.59
CA LEU A 95 -7.00 -26.90 -3.86
C LEU A 95 -8.05 -25.79 -3.66
N THR A 96 -8.94 -25.94 -2.69
CA THR A 96 -9.95 -24.92 -2.36
C THR A 96 -9.33 -23.60 -1.88
N ALA A 97 -8.25 -23.66 -1.09
CA ALA A 97 -7.56 -22.46 -0.58
C ALA A 97 -6.64 -21.78 -1.60
N GLU A 98 -6.17 -22.53 -2.59
CA GLU A 98 -5.11 -22.13 -3.52
C GLU A 98 -5.35 -20.76 -4.15
N ARG A 99 -6.49 -20.57 -4.83
CA ARG A 99 -6.73 -19.37 -5.63
C ARG A 99 -6.78 -18.11 -4.77
N THR A 100 -7.46 -18.18 -3.63
CA THR A 100 -7.55 -17.07 -2.70
C THR A 100 -6.18 -16.70 -2.12
N ALA A 101 -5.37 -17.68 -1.69
CA ALA A 101 -4.01 -17.45 -1.19
C ALA A 101 -3.11 -16.83 -2.27
N LEU A 102 -3.16 -17.36 -3.50
CA LEU A 102 -2.42 -16.82 -4.64
C LEU A 102 -2.82 -15.39 -4.97
N ASN A 103 -4.10 -15.07 -4.99
CA ASN A 103 -4.59 -13.73 -5.31
C ASN A 103 -4.03 -12.68 -4.35
N TYR A 104 -3.99 -12.98 -3.04
CA TYR A 104 -3.36 -12.09 -2.05
C TYR A 104 -1.87 -11.93 -2.30
N MET A 105 -1.13 -13.04 -2.37
CA MET A 105 0.34 -12.97 -2.48
C MET A 105 0.79 -12.35 -3.80
N GLN A 106 0.15 -12.69 -4.92
CA GLN A 106 0.47 -12.13 -6.23
C GLN A 106 0.29 -10.62 -6.26
N ARG A 107 -0.83 -10.12 -5.72
CA ARG A 107 -1.12 -8.69 -5.65
C ARG A 107 -0.18 -7.96 -4.69
N LEU A 108 -0.05 -8.44 -3.46
CA LEU A 108 0.74 -7.78 -2.44
C LEU A 108 2.24 -7.80 -2.77
N SER A 109 2.75 -8.90 -3.31
CA SER A 109 4.14 -8.96 -3.80
C SER A 109 4.35 -8.03 -5.01
N GLY A 110 3.33 -7.84 -5.86
CA GLY A 110 3.37 -6.86 -6.95
C GLY A 110 3.52 -5.43 -6.44
N ILE A 111 2.73 -5.04 -5.43
CA ILE A 111 2.82 -3.72 -4.79
C ILE A 111 4.18 -3.54 -4.09
N ALA A 112 4.62 -4.54 -3.32
CA ALA A 112 5.89 -4.48 -2.61
C ALA A 112 7.08 -4.36 -3.58
N SER A 113 7.08 -5.14 -4.68
CA SER A 113 8.12 -5.10 -5.70
C SER A 113 8.17 -3.74 -6.41
N THR A 114 7.02 -3.23 -6.87
CA THR A 114 6.94 -1.91 -7.50
C THR A 114 7.40 -0.82 -6.53
N THR A 115 7.01 -0.90 -5.26
CA THR A 115 7.45 0.06 -4.24
C THR A 115 8.96 0.01 -4.06
N ALA A 116 9.56 -1.18 -3.97
CA ALA A 116 11.01 -1.35 -3.83
C ALA A 116 11.77 -0.78 -5.04
N GLU A 117 11.25 -0.93 -6.26
CA GLU A 117 11.79 -0.29 -7.46
C GLU A 117 11.81 1.24 -7.31
N TYR A 118 10.68 1.86 -6.94
CA TYR A 118 10.59 3.32 -6.75
C TYR A 118 11.51 3.82 -5.63
N VAL A 119 11.56 3.11 -4.49
CA VAL A 119 12.48 3.44 -3.38
C VAL A 119 13.94 3.39 -3.84
N ASN A 120 14.30 2.40 -4.65
CA ASN A 120 15.66 2.29 -5.20
C ASN A 120 16.01 3.43 -6.17
N LEU A 121 15.03 3.93 -6.95
CA LEU A 121 15.25 5.06 -7.87
C LEU A 121 15.62 6.36 -7.14
N ILE A 122 15.13 6.56 -5.92
CA ILE A 122 15.43 7.76 -5.09
C ILE A 122 16.52 7.52 -4.07
N LYS A 123 17.16 6.36 -4.09
CA LYS A 123 18.26 6.02 -3.18
C LYS A 123 19.40 7.05 -3.27
N GLY A 124 19.90 7.49 -2.12
CA GLY A 124 20.93 8.53 -2.02
C GLY A 124 20.39 9.95 -1.93
N THR A 125 19.06 10.14 -1.92
CA THR A 125 18.39 11.38 -1.54
C THR A 125 17.82 11.26 -0.11
N SER A 126 17.39 12.40 0.49
CA SER A 126 16.67 12.41 1.78
C SER A 126 15.18 12.13 1.62
N THR A 127 14.67 12.13 0.40
CA THR A 127 13.25 11.99 0.09
C THR A 127 12.73 10.59 0.38
N ARG A 128 11.52 10.49 0.93
CA ARG A 128 10.82 9.24 1.22
C ARG A 128 9.59 9.07 0.36
N LEU A 129 9.34 7.84 -0.08
CA LEU A 129 8.19 7.48 -0.93
C LEU A 129 6.95 7.24 -0.09
N LEU A 130 5.83 7.87 -0.45
CA LEU A 130 4.51 7.68 0.16
C LEU A 130 3.54 6.98 -0.79
N ASP A 131 2.66 6.18 -0.22
CA ASP A 131 1.43 5.74 -0.87
C ASP A 131 0.36 6.83 -0.85
N THR A 132 -0.85 6.48 -1.30
CA THR A 132 -2.02 7.38 -1.29
C THR A 132 -3.27 6.63 -0.79
N ARG A 133 -4.43 7.31 -0.86
CA ARG A 133 -5.75 6.66 -0.66
C ARG A 133 -6.33 6.06 -1.94
N LYS A 134 -5.60 6.08 -3.06
CA LYS A 134 -6.01 5.48 -4.35
C LYS A 134 -5.78 3.97 -4.30
N THR A 135 -6.49 3.29 -3.42
CA THR A 135 -6.40 1.84 -3.17
C THR A 135 -7.66 1.13 -3.67
N THR A 136 -7.56 -0.17 -3.91
CA THR A 136 -8.74 -1.00 -4.17
C THR A 136 -9.69 -0.92 -2.97
N PRO A 137 -11.01 -0.74 -3.21
CA PRO A 137 -11.99 -0.76 -2.13
C PRO A 137 -11.81 -2.00 -1.23
N CYS A 138 -11.94 -1.79 0.09
CA CYS A 138 -11.74 -2.78 1.14
C CYS A 138 -10.32 -3.36 1.28
N MET A 139 -9.39 -3.15 0.32
CA MET A 139 -8.01 -3.67 0.34
C MET A 139 -6.99 -2.71 0.96
N ARG A 140 -7.38 -1.51 1.40
CA ARG A 140 -6.45 -0.43 1.76
C ARG A 140 -5.38 -0.83 2.77
N LEU A 141 -5.76 -1.49 3.85
CA LEU A 141 -4.79 -1.86 4.89
C LEU A 141 -3.76 -2.86 4.37
N LEU A 142 -4.19 -3.81 3.55
CA LEU A 142 -3.32 -4.81 2.94
C LEU A 142 -2.38 -4.19 1.90
N GLU A 143 -2.90 -3.29 1.05
CA GLU A 143 -2.08 -2.61 0.03
C GLU A 143 -1.06 -1.66 0.67
N LYS A 144 -1.46 -0.92 1.72
CA LYS A 144 -0.53 -0.07 2.49
C LYS A 144 0.51 -0.89 3.26
N TYR A 145 0.15 -2.07 3.76
CA TYR A 145 1.09 -3.02 4.32
C TYR A 145 2.15 -3.43 3.27
N ALA A 146 1.71 -3.75 2.05
CA ALA A 146 2.62 -4.12 0.98
C ALA A 146 3.56 -2.96 0.55
N VAL A 147 3.06 -1.72 0.54
CA VAL A 147 3.92 -0.54 0.31
C VAL A 147 5.00 -0.44 1.40
N LYS A 148 4.63 -0.62 2.67
CA LYS A 148 5.59 -0.61 3.78
C LYS A 148 6.61 -1.76 3.64
N THR A 149 6.18 -2.95 3.25
CA THR A 149 7.04 -4.12 2.99
C THR A 149 8.04 -3.84 1.87
N GLY A 150 7.66 -3.10 0.83
CA GLY A 150 8.56 -2.66 -0.25
C GLY A 150 9.48 -1.48 0.12
N GLY A 151 9.46 -0.99 1.37
CA GLY A 151 10.32 0.09 1.86
C GLY A 151 9.73 1.50 1.72
N GLY A 152 8.49 1.63 1.25
CA GLY A 152 7.75 2.89 1.26
C GLY A 152 7.20 3.24 2.65
N ILE A 153 6.56 4.40 2.75
CA ILE A 153 5.92 4.90 3.96
C ILE A 153 4.43 5.12 3.68
N ASN A 154 3.59 4.86 4.67
CA ASN A 154 2.18 5.10 4.52
C ASN A 154 1.83 6.58 4.74
N HIS A 155 1.12 7.18 3.79
CA HIS A 155 0.35 8.38 3.98
C HIS A 155 -0.88 8.07 4.86
N ARG A 156 -1.69 9.08 5.21
CA ARG A 156 -2.91 8.87 6.00
C ARG A 156 -3.72 7.67 5.52
N ILE A 157 -4.27 6.94 6.49
CA ILE A 157 -5.06 5.73 6.23
C ILE A 157 -6.46 6.09 5.72
N GLY A 158 -7.05 7.12 6.30
CA GLY A 158 -8.43 7.50 6.01
C GLY A 158 -8.64 9.00 6.01
N LEU A 159 -9.87 9.41 6.29
CA LEU A 159 -10.24 10.80 6.47
C LEU A 159 -10.16 11.27 7.93
N TYR A 160 -9.77 10.34 8.83
CA TYR A 160 -9.86 10.49 10.27
C TYR A 160 -8.51 10.63 10.97
N ASP A 161 -7.39 10.30 10.33
CA ASP A 161 -6.07 10.24 10.96
C ASP A 161 -5.12 11.40 10.55
N MET A 162 -5.52 12.23 9.59
CA MET A 162 -4.86 13.48 9.21
C MET A 162 -5.80 14.35 8.38
N ILE A 163 -5.82 15.64 8.62
CA ILE A 163 -6.55 16.60 7.78
C ILE A 163 -5.72 16.89 6.53
N MET A 164 -6.39 16.91 5.37
CA MET A 164 -5.81 17.33 4.11
C MET A 164 -6.75 18.32 3.44
N LEU A 165 -6.30 19.57 3.37
CA LEU A 165 -7.01 20.66 2.70
C LEU A 165 -6.65 20.64 1.21
N LYS A 166 -7.61 20.19 0.41
CA LYS A 166 -7.51 20.10 -1.04
C LYS A 166 -8.09 21.34 -1.70
N ASP A 167 -7.85 21.51 -3.00
CA ASP A 167 -8.40 22.56 -3.84
C ASP A 167 -9.89 22.85 -3.54
N ASN A 168 -10.73 21.83 -3.62
CA ASN A 168 -12.15 21.97 -3.35
C ASN A 168 -12.47 22.41 -1.91
N HIS A 169 -11.70 21.97 -0.92
CA HIS A 169 -11.88 22.42 0.47
C HIS A 169 -11.55 23.90 0.60
N ILE A 170 -10.48 24.35 -0.05
CA ILE A 170 -10.01 25.74 -0.06
C ILE A 170 -11.05 26.63 -0.74
N ASP A 171 -11.52 26.21 -1.92
CA ASP A 171 -12.49 26.98 -2.71
C ASP A 171 -13.84 27.11 -1.96
N PHE A 172 -14.38 26.02 -1.40
CA PHE A 172 -15.62 26.06 -0.61
C PHE A 172 -15.48 26.78 0.73
N ALA A 173 -14.27 26.82 1.31
CA ALA A 173 -14.04 27.57 2.54
C ALA A 173 -13.97 29.10 2.31
N GLY A 174 -13.76 29.55 1.06
CA GLY A 174 -13.58 30.94 0.68
C GLY A 174 -12.12 31.38 0.69
N GLY A 175 -11.19 30.48 0.44
CA GLY A 175 -9.74 30.70 0.29
C GLY A 175 -8.88 30.03 1.34
N ILE A 176 -7.58 30.10 1.15
CA ILE A 176 -6.54 29.39 1.93
C ILE A 176 -6.63 29.75 3.40
N GLU A 177 -6.58 31.03 3.73
CA GLU A 177 -6.56 31.53 5.10
C GLU A 177 -7.82 31.09 5.86
N ASN A 178 -8.99 31.26 5.23
CA ASN A 178 -10.26 30.81 5.79
C ASN A 178 -10.32 29.29 6.01
N ALA A 179 -9.76 28.51 5.08
CA ALA A 179 -9.71 27.04 5.22
C ALA A 179 -8.85 26.62 6.40
N ILE A 180 -7.68 27.23 6.57
CA ILE A 180 -6.76 26.97 7.69
C ILE A 180 -7.39 27.39 9.02
N ASP A 181 -7.94 28.61 9.10
CA ASP A 181 -8.55 29.15 10.32
C ASP A 181 -9.73 28.31 10.80
N LYS A 182 -10.64 27.95 9.89
CA LYS A 182 -11.77 27.07 10.20
C LYS A 182 -11.29 25.70 10.67
N THR A 183 -10.23 25.16 10.07
CA THR A 183 -9.65 23.87 10.47
C THR A 183 -9.03 23.92 11.85
N LEU A 184 -8.24 24.94 12.16
CA LEU A 184 -7.64 25.14 13.48
C LEU A 184 -8.70 25.33 14.56
N HIS A 185 -9.75 26.11 14.26
CA HIS A 185 -10.89 26.28 15.16
C HIS A 185 -11.62 24.97 15.44
N TYR A 186 -11.92 24.19 14.37
CA TYR A 186 -12.54 22.88 14.49
C TYR A 186 -11.72 21.90 15.35
N LEU A 187 -10.42 21.82 15.13
CA LEU A 187 -9.52 20.96 15.93
C LEU A 187 -9.55 21.35 17.41
N LYS A 188 -9.51 22.66 17.70
CA LYS A 188 -9.55 23.18 19.07
C LYS A 188 -10.90 22.88 19.77
N GLU A 189 -12.02 23.12 19.10
CA GLU A 189 -13.34 22.87 19.66
C GLU A 189 -13.63 21.40 19.95
N ASN A 190 -13.08 20.50 19.09
CA ASN A 190 -13.28 19.06 19.21
C ASN A 190 -12.17 18.34 19.96
N HIS A 191 -11.19 19.07 20.52
CA HIS A 191 -10.03 18.51 21.24
C HIS A 191 -9.26 17.45 20.43
N LEU A 192 -9.08 17.68 19.11
CA LEU A 192 -8.40 16.79 18.19
C LEU A 192 -6.95 17.24 17.95
N GLU A 193 -6.01 16.31 18.03
CA GLU A 193 -4.60 16.51 17.75
C GLU A 193 -4.23 15.87 16.40
N LEU A 194 -4.76 16.40 15.30
CA LEU A 194 -4.48 15.91 13.95
C LEU A 194 -3.51 16.86 13.23
N LYS A 195 -2.57 16.27 12.48
CA LYS A 195 -1.74 17.04 11.54
C LYS A 195 -2.62 17.62 10.43
N ILE A 196 -2.24 18.80 9.95
CA ILE A 196 -2.85 19.48 8.80
C ILE A 196 -1.84 19.47 7.66
N GLU A 197 -2.26 18.92 6.53
CA GLU A 197 -1.60 19.06 5.24
C GLU A 197 -2.46 19.90 4.31
N ILE A 198 -1.83 20.77 3.53
CA ILE A 198 -2.51 21.61 2.53
C ILE A 198 -1.91 21.40 1.15
N GLU A 199 -2.75 21.17 0.15
CA GLU A 199 -2.36 21.17 -1.26
C GLU A 199 -2.30 22.62 -1.78
N VAL A 200 -1.20 22.96 -2.46
CA VAL A 200 -1.05 24.23 -3.17
C VAL A 200 -0.85 23.96 -4.66
N ARG A 201 -1.50 24.80 -5.50
CA ARG A 201 -1.51 24.65 -6.96
C ARG A 201 -0.41 25.43 -7.66
N ASP A 202 0.15 26.44 -6.99
CA ASP A 202 1.19 27.31 -7.53
C ASP A 202 1.99 28.03 -6.42
N LEU A 203 3.00 28.82 -6.85
CA LEU A 203 3.86 29.56 -5.95
C LEU A 203 3.16 30.70 -5.23
N ASP A 204 2.05 31.24 -5.75
CA ASP A 204 1.31 32.33 -5.11
C ASP A 204 0.47 31.77 -3.96
N GLU A 205 -0.19 30.63 -4.14
CA GLU A 205 -0.83 29.91 -3.04
C GLU A 205 0.17 29.50 -1.97
N LEU A 206 1.36 29.00 -2.37
CA LEU A 206 2.44 28.70 -1.45
C LEU A 206 2.80 29.90 -0.59
N ARG A 207 3.00 31.09 -1.19
CA ARG A 207 3.33 32.32 -0.44
C ARG A 207 2.26 32.68 0.58
N ARG A 208 0.98 32.50 0.23
CA ARG A 208 -0.15 32.73 1.14
C ARG A 208 -0.11 31.78 2.33
N VAL A 209 0.09 30.48 2.09
CA VAL A 209 0.25 29.48 3.16
C VAL A 209 1.44 29.84 4.06
N LEU A 210 2.59 30.20 3.47
CA LEU A 210 3.78 30.57 4.23
C LEU A 210 3.63 31.83 5.08
N ALA A 211 2.82 32.79 4.62
CA ALA A 211 2.50 34.01 5.34
C ALA A 211 1.53 33.77 6.50
N HIS A 212 0.55 32.88 6.30
CA HIS A 212 -0.48 32.58 7.29
C HIS A 212 -0.01 31.57 8.34
N GLY A 213 0.62 30.48 7.92
CA GLY A 213 1.04 29.39 8.79
C GLY A 213 -0.11 28.44 9.17
N GLY A 214 0.06 27.74 10.29
CA GLY A 214 -1.00 26.89 10.87
C GLY A 214 -1.12 25.49 10.26
N VAL A 215 -0.17 25.05 9.43
CA VAL A 215 -0.14 23.72 8.82
C VAL A 215 1.12 22.94 9.22
N ASN A 216 1.14 21.63 9.02
CA ASN A 216 2.29 20.77 9.32
C ASN A 216 3.06 20.40 8.05
N ARG A 217 2.33 20.19 6.93
CA ARG A 217 2.90 19.78 5.64
C ARG A 217 2.27 20.57 4.50
N ILE A 218 3.07 20.85 3.48
CA ILE A 218 2.63 21.49 2.24
C ILE A 218 2.87 20.51 1.10
N MET A 219 1.78 20.17 0.40
CA MET A 219 1.83 19.35 -0.80
C MET A 219 1.87 20.27 -2.05
N LEU A 220 2.90 20.07 -2.86
CA LEU A 220 3.09 20.73 -4.14
C LEU A 220 2.40 19.89 -5.22
N ASP A 221 1.16 20.24 -5.55
CA ASP A 221 0.34 19.44 -6.45
C ASP A 221 0.59 19.81 -7.91
N ASN A 222 1.03 18.83 -8.71
CA ASN A 222 1.35 18.99 -10.12
C ASN A 222 2.39 20.09 -10.46
N PHE A 223 3.28 20.42 -9.52
CA PHE A 223 4.37 21.38 -9.78
C PHE A 223 5.35 20.81 -10.79
N SER A 224 5.95 21.67 -11.62
CA SER A 224 7.13 21.31 -12.41
C SER A 224 8.35 21.08 -11.49
N VAL A 225 9.37 20.37 -11.98
CA VAL A 225 10.63 20.19 -11.24
C VAL A 225 11.28 21.53 -10.89
N GLU A 226 11.18 22.52 -11.80
CA GLU A 226 11.71 23.86 -11.59
C GLU A 226 10.95 24.60 -10.45
N ASP A 227 9.63 24.57 -10.49
CA ASP A 227 8.82 25.22 -9.47
C ASP A 227 8.87 24.48 -8.14
N THR A 228 9.00 23.14 -8.14
CA THR A 228 9.27 22.36 -6.93
C THR A 228 10.55 22.83 -6.25
N ARG A 229 11.63 23.07 -7.01
CA ARG A 229 12.89 23.57 -6.44
C ARG A 229 12.72 24.95 -5.81
N LYS A 230 12.05 25.87 -6.52
CA LYS A 230 11.74 27.21 -6.00
C LYS A 230 10.87 27.14 -4.74
N ALA A 231 9.89 26.23 -4.72
CA ALA A 231 9.02 26.03 -3.56
C ALA A 231 9.81 25.53 -2.34
N VAL A 232 10.69 24.53 -2.51
CA VAL A 232 11.53 24.02 -1.42
C VAL A 232 12.43 25.13 -0.86
N GLU A 233 13.03 25.95 -1.72
CA GLU A 233 13.85 27.11 -1.32
C GLU A 233 13.01 28.13 -0.52
N LEU A 234 11.77 28.44 -0.97
CA LEU A 234 10.87 29.36 -0.29
C LEU A 234 10.38 28.81 1.06
N ILE A 235 10.11 27.53 1.15
CA ILE A 235 9.67 26.87 2.40
C ILE A 235 10.81 26.86 3.42
N ALA A 236 12.06 26.69 2.98
CA ALA A 236 13.26 26.80 3.81
C ALA A 236 13.18 25.91 5.09
N GLN A 237 12.74 24.67 4.95
CA GLN A 237 12.59 23.67 6.03
C GLN A 237 11.63 24.06 7.19
N ARG A 238 10.79 25.07 6.99
CA ARG A 238 9.79 25.48 8.00
C ARG A 238 8.62 24.50 8.13
N TYR A 239 8.34 23.75 7.06
CA TYR A 239 7.25 22.76 6.95
C TYR A 239 7.75 21.50 6.28
N GLU A 240 7.15 20.36 6.58
CA GLU A 240 7.32 19.15 5.77
C GLU A 240 6.82 19.44 4.33
N THR A 241 7.51 18.91 3.34
CA THR A 241 7.22 19.10 1.92
C THR A 241 6.85 17.79 1.25
N GLU A 242 5.82 17.81 0.42
CA GLU A 242 5.42 16.65 -0.38
C GLU A 242 5.24 17.07 -1.84
N SER A 243 5.83 16.33 -2.80
CA SER A 243 5.49 16.44 -4.21
C SER A 243 4.47 15.39 -4.60
N SER A 244 3.43 15.79 -5.32
CA SER A 244 2.35 14.93 -5.81
C SER A 244 1.93 15.31 -7.23
N GLY A 245 1.28 14.39 -7.93
CA GLY A 245 0.76 14.60 -9.27
C GLY A 245 1.75 14.28 -10.40
N GLY A 246 1.35 13.40 -11.33
CA GLY A 246 2.12 13.06 -12.53
C GLY A 246 3.51 12.44 -12.31
N ILE A 247 3.81 11.93 -11.12
CA ILE A 247 5.13 11.37 -10.79
C ILE A 247 5.19 9.90 -11.20
N THR A 248 6.22 9.56 -11.99
CA THR A 248 6.47 8.24 -12.56
C THR A 248 7.90 7.77 -12.24
N ALA A 249 8.23 6.52 -12.59
CA ALA A 249 9.58 5.99 -12.42
C ALA A 249 10.63 6.81 -13.17
N GLU A 250 10.27 7.39 -14.33
CA GLU A 250 11.18 8.16 -15.18
C GLU A 250 11.54 9.54 -14.60
N ASN A 251 10.63 10.16 -13.82
CA ASN A 251 10.81 11.53 -13.35
C ASN A 251 11.01 11.66 -11.82
N ILE A 252 10.71 10.62 -11.04
CA ILE A 252 10.73 10.67 -9.56
C ILE A 252 12.09 11.15 -9.00
N LEU A 253 13.21 10.73 -9.58
CA LEU A 253 14.53 11.14 -9.12
C LEU A 253 14.74 12.64 -9.27
N SER A 254 14.18 13.26 -10.33
CA SER A 254 14.27 14.70 -10.54
C SER A 254 13.55 15.50 -9.46
N TYR A 255 12.37 15.04 -9.02
CA TYR A 255 11.65 15.62 -7.89
C TYR A 255 12.37 15.39 -6.57
N ALA A 256 12.86 14.18 -6.31
CA ALA A 256 13.62 13.86 -5.09
C ALA A 256 14.88 14.74 -4.95
N ARG A 257 15.56 15.05 -6.05
CA ARG A 257 16.73 15.96 -6.08
C ARG A 257 16.38 17.42 -5.81
N CYS A 258 15.11 17.81 -5.84
CA CYS A 258 14.71 19.13 -5.39
C CYS A 258 14.77 19.28 -3.87
N GLY A 259 14.89 18.18 -3.12
CA GLY A 259 15.01 18.19 -1.64
C GLY A 259 13.68 18.17 -0.92
N VAL A 260 12.59 17.72 -1.54
CA VAL A 260 11.32 17.48 -0.85
C VAL A 260 11.47 16.33 0.16
N ASP A 261 10.72 16.39 1.27
CA ASP A 261 10.76 15.35 2.29
C ASP A 261 10.05 14.09 1.81
N TYR A 262 8.97 14.25 1.05
CA TYR A 262 8.13 13.16 0.58
C TYR A 262 7.75 13.31 -0.90
N ILE A 263 7.53 12.16 -1.51
CA ILE A 263 6.89 12.05 -2.83
C ILE A 263 5.78 11.02 -2.72
N SER A 264 4.54 11.39 -3.02
CA SER A 264 3.42 10.44 -3.07
C SER A 264 3.14 9.96 -4.49
N VAL A 265 2.99 8.64 -4.63
CA VAL A 265 2.77 7.97 -5.91
C VAL A 265 1.55 7.05 -5.84
N GLY A 266 0.46 7.43 -6.50
CA GLY A 266 -0.75 6.62 -6.54
C GLY A 266 -0.56 5.29 -7.29
N ALA A 267 0.30 5.28 -8.31
CA ALA A 267 0.56 4.10 -9.13
C ALA A 267 1.06 2.88 -8.33
N LEU A 268 1.63 3.07 -7.14
CA LEU A 268 2.03 1.99 -6.24
C LEU A 268 0.88 1.01 -5.91
N THR A 269 -0.37 1.47 -5.96
CA THR A 269 -1.53 0.67 -5.59
C THR A 269 -2.56 0.52 -6.70
N HIS A 270 -2.72 1.51 -7.58
CA HIS A 270 -3.78 1.47 -8.60
C HIS A 270 -3.29 1.03 -10.01
N HIS A 271 -1.97 0.96 -10.25
CA HIS A 271 -1.39 0.50 -11.54
C HIS A 271 -0.36 -0.63 -11.35
N ILE A 272 -0.59 -1.49 -10.36
CA ILE A 272 0.32 -2.61 -10.08
C ILE A 272 0.12 -3.74 -11.08
N LYS A 273 1.21 -4.46 -11.33
CA LYS A 273 1.20 -5.74 -12.01
C LYS A 273 1.40 -6.85 -10.97
N SER A 274 0.44 -7.77 -10.89
CA SER A 274 0.55 -8.95 -10.02
C SER A 274 1.75 -9.80 -10.40
N ILE A 275 2.43 -10.36 -9.40
CA ILE A 275 3.56 -11.28 -9.59
C ILE A 275 3.03 -12.65 -10.03
N ASP A 276 3.73 -13.28 -10.96
CA ASP A 276 3.40 -14.65 -11.37
C ASP A 276 3.94 -15.65 -10.34
N LEU A 277 3.02 -16.29 -9.62
CA LEU A 277 3.26 -17.34 -8.62
C LEU A 277 2.42 -18.57 -8.97
N SER A 278 2.96 -19.77 -8.74
CA SER A 278 2.24 -21.03 -8.98
C SER A 278 2.34 -21.95 -7.79
N LEU A 279 1.21 -22.49 -7.33
CA LEU A 279 1.17 -23.61 -6.42
C LEU A 279 1.32 -24.90 -7.24
N LEU A 280 2.30 -25.72 -6.89
CA LEU A 280 2.62 -26.97 -7.58
C LEU A 280 2.59 -28.12 -6.57
N THR A 281 2.14 -29.30 -7.02
CA THR A 281 2.26 -30.53 -6.20
C THR A 281 3.71 -30.76 -5.82
N ASP A 282 3.95 -31.16 -4.57
CA ASP A 282 5.28 -31.48 -4.04
C ASP A 282 5.30 -32.99 -3.72
N GLU A 283 6.11 -33.76 -4.45
CA GLU A 283 6.20 -35.23 -4.34
C GLU A 283 6.93 -35.66 -3.06
#